data_12fc16864e0e1fd20650bb39f6116dfa
#
_entry.id   12fc16864e0e1fd20650bb39f6116dfa
#
_cell.length_a   1.000
_cell.length_b   1.000
_cell.length_c   1.000
_cell.angle_alpha   90.00
_cell.angle_beta   90.00
_cell.angle_gamma   90.00
#
_symmetry.space_group_name_H-M   'P 1'
#
loop_
_entity.id
_entity.type
_entity.pdbx_description
1 polymer ?
#
loop_
_entity_poly.entity_id
_entity_poly.type
_entity_poly.pdbx_seq_one_letter_code
_entity_poly.pdbx_strand_id
1 'polypeptide(L)'
;MKFEWDPEKEKANRRKHKITFLEACYIFADKYMLTLYDDEHSGDEDRWITMGQSLNNGILVVVHTYRKIKGKESARIISARKATMYEEGQYFERRG
;
A
#
# COMPACT_ATOMS: atom_id res chain seq x y z
N MET A 1 -12.98 5.97 0.72
CA MET A 1 -12.10 5.45 1.78
C MET A 1 -11.20 6.55 2.31
N LYS A 2 -11.02 6.61 3.59
CA LYS A 2 -10.10 7.53 4.24
C LYS A 2 -8.74 6.88 4.43
N PHE A 3 -7.68 7.68 4.35
CA PHE A 3 -6.32 7.21 4.61
C PHE A 3 -5.72 7.95 5.80
N GLU A 4 -4.95 7.24 6.60
CA GLU A 4 -4.23 7.83 7.72
C GLU A 4 -2.85 7.19 7.84
N TRP A 5 -1.95 7.83 8.54
CA TRP A 5 -0.62 7.30 8.82
C TRP A 5 0.05 8.07 9.93
N ASP A 6 1.10 7.45 10.48
CA ASP A 6 1.97 8.08 11.45
C ASP A 6 3.01 8.92 10.70
N PRO A 7 3.09 10.24 10.95
CA PRO A 7 4.06 11.10 10.27
C PRO A 7 5.51 10.66 10.41
N GLU A 8 5.88 10.08 11.54
CA GLU A 8 7.24 9.61 11.75
C GLU A 8 7.57 8.38 10.89
N LYS A 9 6.59 7.50 10.73
CA LYS A 9 6.75 6.34 9.85
C LYS A 9 6.83 6.76 8.39
N GLU A 10 6.04 7.74 7.99
CA GLU A 10 6.07 8.29 6.63
C GLU A 10 7.45 8.89 6.34
N LYS A 11 7.97 9.66 7.29
CA LYS A 11 9.27 10.29 7.15
C LYS A 11 10.39 9.25 6.98
N ALA A 12 10.39 8.21 7.81
CA ALA A 12 11.36 7.13 7.73
C ALA A 12 11.24 6.36 6.41
N ASN A 13 10.01 6.08 5.98
CA ASN A 13 9.75 5.37 4.73
C ASN A 13 10.23 6.19 3.52
N ARG A 14 9.95 7.49 3.51
CA ARG A 14 10.36 8.38 2.44
C ARG A 14 11.89 8.46 2.34
N ARG A 15 12.57 8.46 3.48
CA ARG A 15 14.03 8.46 3.52
C ARG A 15 14.60 7.16 2.93
N LYS A 16 13.98 6.03 3.26
CA LYS A 16 14.44 4.72 2.84
C LYS A 16 14.07 4.38 1.39
N HIS A 17 12.84 4.66 1.00
CA HIS A 17 12.28 4.21 -0.28
C HIS A 17 11.99 5.32 -1.29
N LYS A 18 12.09 6.56 -0.87
CA LYS A 18 11.80 7.75 -1.71
C LYS A 18 10.36 7.82 -2.17
N ILE A 19 9.45 7.20 -1.45
CA ILE A 19 8.02 7.17 -1.74
C ILE A 19 7.28 7.82 -0.58
N THR A 20 6.40 8.78 -0.88
CA THR A 20 5.54 9.40 0.12
C THR A 20 4.31 8.53 0.34
N PHE A 21 3.71 8.62 1.52
CA PHE A 21 2.45 7.90 1.78
C PHE A 21 1.28 8.50 1.00
N LEU A 22 1.38 9.77 0.63
CA LEU A 22 0.37 10.38 -0.24
C LEU A 22 0.38 9.71 -1.61
N GLU A 23 1.55 9.48 -2.19
CA GLU A 23 1.66 8.72 -3.44
C GLU A 23 1.10 7.31 -3.31
N ALA A 24 1.36 6.68 -2.16
CA ALA A 24 0.87 5.33 -1.90
C ALA A 24 -0.66 5.26 -1.95
N CYS A 25 -1.35 6.32 -1.53
CA CYS A 25 -2.82 6.34 -1.52
C CYS A 25 -3.41 6.22 -2.92
N TYR A 26 -2.72 6.69 -3.94
CA TYR A 26 -3.25 6.67 -5.32
C TYR A 26 -3.40 5.26 -5.89
N ILE A 27 -2.63 4.30 -5.39
CA ILE A 27 -2.75 2.93 -5.90
C ILE A 27 -4.11 2.32 -5.60
N PHE A 28 -4.80 2.82 -4.57
CA PHE A 28 -6.12 2.31 -4.21
C PHE A 28 -7.21 2.73 -5.19
N ALA A 29 -6.90 3.64 -6.12
CA ALA A 29 -7.80 4.01 -7.22
C ALA A 29 -7.56 3.16 -8.47
N ASP A 30 -6.52 2.32 -8.48
CA ASP A 30 -6.20 1.46 -9.60
C ASP A 30 -7.17 0.27 -9.61
N LYS A 31 -7.96 0.14 -10.68
CA LYS A 31 -8.93 -0.96 -10.80
C LYS A 31 -8.28 -2.33 -10.89
N TYR A 32 -6.99 -2.39 -11.19
CA TYR A 32 -6.23 -3.64 -11.27
C TYR A 32 -5.41 -3.91 -10.02
N MET A 33 -5.60 -3.14 -8.96
CA MET A 33 -4.85 -3.36 -7.72
C MET A 33 -5.07 -4.78 -7.21
N LEU A 34 -4.03 -5.32 -6.60
CA LEU A 34 -4.04 -6.65 -6.01
C LEU A 34 -3.79 -6.53 -4.53
N THR A 35 -4.72 -7.01 -3.71
CA THR A 35 -4.60 -6.98 -2.26
C THR A 35 -4.50 -8.39 -1.71
N LEU A 36 -3.47 -8.64 -0.91
CA LEU A 36 -3.22 -9.94 -0.29
C LEU A 36 -3.09 -9.77 1.22
N TYR A 37 -3.56 -10.77 1.96
CA TYR A 37 -3.40 -10.79 3.40
C TYR A 37 -1.94 -11.12 3.75
N ASP A 38 -1.36 -10.38 4.69
CA ASP A 38 0.02 -10.58 5.12
C ASP A 38 0.05 -11.45 6.37
N ASP A 39 0.09 -12.75 6.18
CA ASP A 39 0.12 -13.74 7.28
C ASP A 39 1.32 -13.57 8.20
N GLU A 40 2.48 -13.26 7.64
CA GLU A 40 3.73 -13.20 8.40
C GLU A 40 3.77 -12.05 9.40
N HIS A 41 3.14 -10.92 9.02
CA HIS A 41 3.25 -9.69 9.80
C HIS A 41 1.95 -9.30 10.48
N SER A 42 0.93 -10.15 10.41
CA SER A 42 -0.33 -9.94 11.12
C SER A 42 -0.21 -10.57 12.51
N GLY A 43 -0.01 -9.71 13.50
CA GLY A 43 0.00 -10.14 14.90
C GLY A 43 -1.31 -9.76 15.57
N ASP A 44 -1.27 -8.71 16.38
CA ASP A 44 -2.46 -8.19 17.05
C ASP A 44 -3.41 -7.46 16.10
N GLU A 45 -2.93 -7.09 14.92
CA GLU A 45 -3.68 -6.34 13.92
C GLU A 45 -3.44 -6.93 12.54
N ASP A 46 -4.53 -7.13 11.80
CA ASP A 46 -4.44 -7.68 10.44
C ASP A 46 -3.76 -6.69 9.50
N ARG A 47 -2.72 -7.15 8.82
CA ARG A 47 -2.01 -6.38 7.81
C ARG A 47 -2.29 -6.93 6.42
N TRP A 48 -2.36 -6.02 5.49
CA TRP A 48 -2.62 -6.32 4.09
C TRP A 48 -1.55 -5.70 3.22
N ILE A 49 -1.31 -6.30 2.08
CA ILE A 49 -0.35 -5.79 1.09
C ILE A 49 -1.12 -5.52 -0.17
N THR A 50 -1.11 -4.27 -0.63
CA THR A 50 -1.76 -3.88 -1.88
C THR A 50 -0.71 -3.42 -2.87
N MET A 51 -0.79 -3.96 -4.08
CA MET A 51 0.08 -3.60 -5.19
C MET A 51 -0.76 -2.91 -6.26
N GLY A 52 -0.28 -1.76 -6.74
CA GLY A 52 -1.02 -1.01 -7.73
C GLY A 52 -0.20 0.06 -8.41
N GLN A 53 -0.77 0.63 -9.47
CA GLN A 53 -0.14 1.67 -10.26
C GLN A 53 -0.20 3.01 -9.54
N SER A 54 0.93 3.65 -9.37
CA SER A 54 1.02 5.00 -8.83
C SER A 54 0.99 6.04 -9.97
N LEU A 55 0.97 7.31 -9.62
CA LEU A 55 0.98 8.39 -10.62
C LEU A 55 2.33 8.53 -11.31
N ASN A 56 3.43 8.48 -10.54
CA ASN A 56 4.75 8.83 -11.07
C ASN A 56 5.85 7.81 -10.83
N ASN A 57 5.59 6.77 -10.06
CA ASN A 57 6.64 5.84 -9.60
C ASN A 57 6.39 4.39 -9.99
N GLY A 58 5.60 4.15 -11.03
CA GLY A 58 5.30 2.80 -11.47
C GLY A 58 4.45 2.04 -10.46
N ILE A 59 4.69 0.75 -10.34
CA ILE A 59 3.94 -0.09 -9.42
C ILE A 59 4.51 0.02 -8.02
N LEU A 60 3.66 0.28 -7.05
CA LEU A 60 4.04 0.34 -5.63
C LEU A 60 3.46 -0.84 -4.88
N VAL A 61 4.17 -1.23 -3.82
CA VAL A 61 3.74 -2.23 -2.85
C VAL A 61 3.52 -1.51 -1.53
N VAL A 62 2.29 -1.52 -1.05
CA VAL A 62 1.89 -0.78 0.14
C VAL A 62 1.39 -1.73 1.21
N VAL A 63 1.98 -1.64 2.40
CA VAL A 63 1.53 -2.40 3.57
C VAL A 63 0.60 -1.49 4.35
N HIS A 64 -0.56 -1.99 4.72
CA HIS A 64 -1.57 -1.19 5.41
C HIS A 64 -2.49 -2.07 6.25
N THR A 65 -3.27 -1.41 7.11
CA THR A 65 -4.35 -2.05 7.86
C THR A 65 -5.67 -1.45 7.39
N TYR A 66 -6.77 -2.10 7.75
CA TYR A 66 -8.11 -1.54 7.57
C TYR A 66 -8.73 -1.27 8.94
N ARG A 67 -9.41 -0.16 9.06
CA ARG A 67 -10.15 0.20 10.27
C ARG A 67 -11.52 0.72 9.89
N LYS A 68 -12.49 0.48 10.76
CA LYS A 68 -13.81 1.12 10.65
C LYS A 68 -13.92 2.14 11.78
N ILE A 69 -14.08 3.40 11.41
CA ILE A 69 -14.28 4.48 12.36
C ILE A 69 -15.65 5.08 12.07
N LYS A 70 -16.55 4.96 13.05
CA LYS A 70 -17.95 5.44 12.91
C LYS A 70 -18.63 4.88 11.66
N GLY A 71 -18.42 3.58 11.41
CA GLY A 71 -19.02 2.90 10.27
C GLY A 71 -18.34 3.15 8.92
N LYS A 72 -17.33 3.99 8.88
CA LYS A 72 -16.60 4.30 7.64
C LYS A 72 -15.26 3.58 7.60
N GLU A 73 -14.95 3.02 6.44
CA GLU A 73 -13.70 2.31 6.24
C GLU A 73 -12.53 3.27 6.08
N SER A 74 -11.42 2.95 6.75
CA SER A 74 -10.19 3.71 6.71
C SER A 74 -9.02 2.76 6.55
N ALA A 75 -8.01 3.16 5.79
CA ALA A 75 -6.78 2.42 5.64
C ALA A 75 -5.65 3.18 6.31
N ARG A 76 -4.90 2.49 7.17
CA ARG A 76 -3.70 3.07 7.78
C ARG A 76 -2.49 2.58 7.02
N ILE A 77 -1.77 3.48 6.39
CA ILE A 77 -0.57 3.15 5.62
C ILE A 77 0.59 2.92 6.58
N ILE A 78 1.29 1.80 6.41
CA ILE A 78 2.42 1.42 7.26
C ILE A 78 3.74 1.58 6.53
N SER A 79 3.81 1.14 5.26
CA SER A 79 4.99 1.29 4.43
C SER A 79 4.62 1.31 2.96
N ALA A 80 5.51 1.87 2.14
CA ALA A 80 5.31 1.92 0.69
C ALA A 80 6.67 1.86 0.02
N ARG A 81 6.80 1.00 -0.99
CA ARG A 81 8.03 0.86 -1.77
C ARG A 81 7.70 0.56 -3.22
N LYS A 82 8.68 0.72 -4.08
CA LYS A 82 8.53 0.31 -5.47
C LYS A 82 8.52 -1.22 -5.56
N ALA A 83 7.73 -1.74 -6.47
CA ALA A 83 7.67 -3.16 -6.73
C ALA A 83 8.99 -3.64 -7.34
N THR A 84 9.38 -4.88 -7.05
CA THR A 84 10.47 -5.55 -7.74
C THR A 84 10.01 -5.92 -9.15
N MET A 85 10.95 -6.30 -10.02
CA MET A 85 10.60 -6.75 -11.37
C MET A 85 9.67 -7.96 -11.34
N TYR A 86 9.90 -8.87 -10.41
CA TYR A 86 9.04 -10.04 -10.25
C TYR A 86 7.62 -9.64 -9.87
N GLU A 87 7.49 -8.72 -8.93
CA GLU A 87 6.19 -8.22 -8.48
C GLU A 87 5.47 -7.46 -9.59
N GLU A 88 6.20 -6.63 -10.35
CA GLU A 88 5.63 -5.94 -11.51
C GLU A 88 5.09 -6.94 -12.52
N GLY A 89 5.84 -8.01 -12.77
CA GLY A 89 5.42 -9.08 -13.66
C GLY A 89 4.11 -9.70 -13.23
N GLN A 90 3.97 -9.98 -11.94
CA GLN A 90 2.72 -10.52 -11.38
C GLN A 90 1.55 -9.55 -11.56
N TYR A 91 1.79 -8.27 -11.32
CA TYR A 91 0.77 -7.25 -11.49
C TYR A 91 0.30 -7.16 -12.95
N PHE A 92 1.23 -7.08 -13.90
CA PHE A 92 0.89 -6.96 -15.31
C PHE A 92 0.26 -8.23 -15.87
N GLU A 93 0.66 -9.38 -15.39
CA GLU A 93 0.04 -10.66 -15.76
C GLU A 93 -1.43 -10.70 -15.33
N ARG A 94 -1.72 -10.26 -14.11
CA ARG A 94 -3.09 -10.17 -13.60
C ARG A 94 -3.91 -9.17 -14.41
N ARG A 95 -3.28 -8.08 -14.82
CA ARG A 95 -3.94 -7.02 -15.57
C ARG A 95 -4.33 -7.47 -16.99
N GLY A 96 -3.64 -8.47 -17.49
CA GLY A 96 -3.89 -9.07 -18.78
C GLY A 96 -3.26 -8.39 -19.90
#